data_3befbd1c5094af8b2bb2ae0368a90511
#
_entry.id   3befbd1c5094af8b2bb2ae0368a90511
#
_cell.length_a   1.000
_cell.length_b   1.000
_cell.length_c   1.000
_cell.angle_alpha   90.00
_cell.angle_beta   90.00
_cell.angle_gamma   90.00
#
_symmetry.space_group_name_H-M   'P 1'
#
loop_
_entity.id
_entity.type
_entity.pdbx_description
1 polymer ?
#
loop_
_entity_poly.entity_id
_entity_poly.type
_entity_poly.pdbx_seq_one_letter_code
_entity_poly.pdbx_strand_id
1 'polypeptide(L)'
;MGVKQITTPRGSIVVQGRNGIAELKWDATFVPRTNQKFSRMQQFVDSEVLRRCSPRVPFRTGMLEKSGQLGTTIGSGVVEYIAPYARRQYYDTAESRAYDPNRGAHWFERTKVAEKKEILEGAKKV
;
A
#
# COMPACT_ATOMS: atom_id res chain seq x y z
N MET A 1 5.62 4.50 -8.72
CA MET A 1 4.60 5.55 -8.53
C MET A 1 4.42 5.78 -7.04
N GLY A 2 4.30 7.00 -6.62
CA GLY A 2 4.06 7.35 -5.22
C GLY A 2 2.58 7.45 -4.89
N VAL A 3 2.30 7.85 -3.67
CA VAL A 3 0.94 8.15 -3.21
C VAL A 3 0.36 9.29 -4.05
N LYS A 4 -0.88 9.14 -4.48
CA LYS A 4 -1.59 10.19 -5.19
C LYS A 4 -1.86 11.36 -4.24
N GLN A 5 -1.37 12.53 -4.59
CA GLN A 5 -1.50 13.71 -3.75
C GLN A 5 -2.80 14.45 -4.04
N ILE A 6 -3.33 15.08 -3.00
CA ILE A 6 -4.49 15.95 -3.10
C ILE A 6 -4.00 17.36 -3.41
N THR A 7 -4.71 18.03 -4.31
CA THR A 7 -4.50 19.44 -4.63
C THR A 7 -5.80 20.21 -4.44
N THR A 8 -5.69 21.47 -4.08
CA THR A 8 -6.82 22.38 -3.95
C THR A 8 -6.68 23.55 -4.93
N PRO A 9 -7.79 24.19 -5.33
CA PRO A 9 -7.71 25.40 -6.14
C PRO A 9 -6.92 26.51 -5.43
N ARG A 10 -6.24 27.32 -6.21
CA ARG A 10 -5.53 28.49 -5.68
C ARG A 10 -6.50 29.63 -5.37
N GLY A 11 -6.18 30.39 -4.31
CA GLY A 11 -6.93 31.58 -3.95
C GLY A 11 -8.22 31.28 -3.22
N SER A 12 -9.16 32.16 -3.33
CA SER A 12 -10.47 32.05 -2.70
C SER A 12 -11.58 32.15 -3.75
N ILE A 13 -12.72 31.59 -3.42
CA ILE A 13 -13.94 31.70 -4.22
C ILE A 13 -14.84 32.68 -3.49
N VAL A 14 -15.21 33.78 -4.17
CA VAL A 14 -16.11 34.80 -3.62
C VAL A 14 -17.42 34.75 -4.39
N VAL A 15 -18.52 34.57 -3.68
CA VAL A 15 -19.87 34.61 -4.26
C VAL A 15 -20.60 35.81 -3.67
N GLN A 16 -20.95 36.76 -4.54
CA GLN A 16 -21.70 37.94 -4.16
C GLN A 16 -23.17 37.76 -4.51
N GLY A 17 -24.02 37.79 -3.51
CA GLY A 17 -25.46 37.68 -3.68
C GLY A 17 -26.19 38.97 -3.30
N ARG A 18 -27.52 38.92 -3.42
CA ARG A 18 -28.39 40.05 -3.10
C ARG A 18 -28.32 40.44 -1.61
N ASN A 19 -28.15 39.45 -0.74
CA ASN A 19 -28.20 39.61 0.70
C ASN A 19 -26.86 39.47 1.40
N GLY A 20 -25.74 39.40 0.67
CA GLY A 20 -24.42 39.29 1.26
C GLY A 20 -23.38 38.72 0.34
N ILE A 21 -22.20 38.53 0.90
CA ILE A 21 -21.02 37.99 0.23
C ILE A 21 -20.56 36.74 0.99
N ALA A 22 -20.36 35.64 0.27
CA ALA A 22 -19.74 34.44 0.82
C ALA A 22 -18.36 34.24 0.20
N GLU A 23 -17.38 33.90 1.03
CA GLU A 23 -16.01 33.62 0.58
C GLU A 23 -15.59 32.24 1.08
N LEU A 24 -15.10 31.40 0.17
CA LEU A 24 -14.53 30.09 0.48
C LEU A 24 -13.00 30.20 0.34
N LYS A 25 -12.30 30.00 1.44
CA LYS A 25 -10.83 29.92 1.46
C LYS A 25 -10.42 28.54 1.91
N TRP A 26 -9.42 28.00 1.24
CA TRP A 26 -8.80 26.74 1.67
C TRP A 26 -7.79 27.01 2.77
N ASP A 27 -7.83 26.19 3.82
CA ASP A 27 -6.81 26.19 4.86
C ASP A 27 -5.45 25.86 4.24
N ALA A 28 -4.46 26.74 4.45
CA ALA A 28 -3.12 26.56 3.89
C ALA A 28 -2.42 25.29 4.41
N THR A 29 -2.83 24.76 5.56
CA THR A 29 -2.24 23.55 6.16
C THR A 29 -2.97 22.27 5.75
N PHE A 30 -4.13 22.38 5.09
CA PHE A 30 -4.97 21.21 4.76
C PHE A 30 -4.26 20.24 3.82
N VAL A 31 -3.75 20.73 2.69
CA VAL A 31 -3.11 19.88 1.67
C VAL A 31 -1.84 19.20 2.22
N PRO A 32 -0.86 19.94 2.81
CA PRO A 32 0.32 19.30 3.37
C PRO A 32 0.00 18.27 4.45
N ARG A 33 -0.91 18.62 5.36
CA ARG A 33 -1.31 17.73 6.46
C ARG A 33 -1.97 16.46 5.96
N THR A 34 -2.89 16.58 5.00
CA THR A 34 -3.61 15.45 4.42
C THR A 34 -2.67 14.55 3.62
N ASN A 35 -1.77 15.14 2.84
CA ASN A 35 -0.78 14.39 2.06
C ASN A 35 0.21 13.65 2.95
N GLN A 36 0.64 14.22 4.06
CA GLN A 36 1.47 13.54 5.05
C GLN A 36 0.75 12.34 5.65
N LYS A 37 -0.52 12.50 6.00
CA LYS A 37 -1.33 11.40 6.53
C LYS A 37 -1.43 10.26 5.52
N PHE A 38 -1.73 10.56 4.26
CA PHE A 38 -1.81 9.56 3.20
C PHE A 38 -0.48 8.86 2.96
N SER A 39 0.64 9.58 3.01
CA SER A 39 1.97 9.00 2.90
C SER A 39 2.25 7.99 4.02
N ARG A 40 1.90 8.34 5.25
CA ARG A 40 2.06 7.41 6.39
C ARG A 40 1.18 6.17 6.24
N MET A 41 -0.06 6.33 5.80
CA MET A 41 -0.98 5.21 5.55
C MET A 41 -0.42 4.29 4.46
N GLN A 42 0.10 4.85 3.38
CA GLN A 42 0.68 4.05 2.30
C GLN A 42 1.92 3.29 2.75
N GLN A 43 2.80 3.93 3.53
CA GLN A 43 3.97 3.26 4.12
C GLN A 43 3.54 2.09 5.01
N PHE A 44 2.52 2.29 5.82
CA PHE A 44 1.97 1.23 6.66
C PHE A 44 1.45 0.06 5.83
N VAL A 45 0.63 0.33 4.81
CA VAL A 45 0.05 -0.71 3.96
C VAL A 45 1.14 -1.50 3.23
N ASP A 46 2.10 -0.82 2.63
CA ASP A 46 3.19 -1.49 1.91
C ASP A 46 4.01 -2.40 2.83
N SER A 47 4.34 -1.91 4.02
CA SER A 47 5.07 -2.67 5.03
C SER A 47 4.27 -3.88 5.52
N GLU A 48 2.98 -3.71 5.77
CA GLU A 48 2.10 -4.79 6.25
C GLU A 48 1.90 -5.86 5.18
N VAL A 49 1.76 -5.47 3.91
CA VAL A 49 1.63 -6.44 2.81
C VAL A 49 2.88 -7.31 2.74
N LEU A 50 4.08 -6.72 2.76
CA LEU A 50 5.32 -7.48 2.78
C LEU A 50 5.43 -8.40 3.99
N ARG A 51 5.15 -7.89 5.18
CA ARG A 51 5.23 -8.64 6.42
C ARG A 51 4.29 -9.83 6.44
N ARG A 52 3.04 -9.61 6.00
CA ARG A 52 2.01 -10.65 6.03
C ARG A 52 2.13 -11.65 4.89
N CYS A 53 2.74 -11.26 3.78
CA CYS A 53 3.06 -12.20 2.70
C CYS A 53 4.26 -13.09 3.03
N SER A 54 5.17 -12.62 3.85
CA SER A 54 6.43 -13.32 4.16
C SER A 54 6.26 -14.79 4.56
N PRO A 55 5.35 -15.16 5.49
CA PRO A 55 5.16 -16.57 5.86
C PRO A 55 4.52 -17.43 4.76
N ARG A 56 4.03 -16.81 3.69
CA ARG A 56 3.36 -17.50 2.57
C ARG A 56 4.21 -17.60 1.32
N VAL A 57 5.33 -16.86 1.27
CA VAL A 57 6.26 -16.90 0.14
C VAL A 57 7.07 -18.20 0.19
N PRO A 58 7.26 -18.92 -0.94
CA PRO A 58 8.11 -20.12 -0.95
C PRO A 58 9.50 -19.82 -0.42
N PHE A 59 10.01 -20.71 0.42
CA PHE A 59 11.28 -20.52 1.10
C PHE A 59 12.23 -21.68 0.82
N ARG A 60 13.36 -21.39 0.19
CA ARG A 60 14.46 -22.34 0.02
C ARG A 60 15.74 -21.77 0.63
N THR A 61 16.12 -20.57 0.20
CA THR A 61 17.27 -19.85 0.74
C THR A 61 16.89 -18.50 1.35
N GLY A 62 15.60 -18.13 1.27
CA GLY A 62 15.11 -16.82 1.67
C GLY A 62 15.31 -15.73 0.62
N MET A 63 15.83 -16.06 -0.55
CA MET A 63 16.12 -15.07 -1.60
C MET A 63 14.85 -14.45 -2.17
N LEU A 64 13.79 -15.26 -2.36
CA LEU A 64 12.53 -14.76 -2.90
C LEU A 64 11.88 -13.75 -1.94
N GLU A 65 11.82 -14.07 -0.66
CA GLU A 65 11.32 -13.16 0.37
C GLU A 65 12.13 -11.86 0.44
N LYS A 66 13.44 -11.98 0.45
CA LYS A 66 14.35 -10.82 0.45
C LYS A 66 14.18 -9.97 -0.80
N SER A 67 13.88 -10.59 -1.94
CA SER A 67 13.66 -9.85 -3.19
C SER A 67 12.46 -8.91 -3.10
N GLY A 68 11.44 -9.28 -2.34
CA GLY A 68 10.31 -8.39 -2.06
C GLY A 68 10.72 -7.16 -1.25
N GLN A 69 11.54 -7.35 -0.24
CA GLN A 69 12.04 -6.24 0.58
C GLN A 69 12.98 -5.32 -0.23
N LEU A 70 13.85 -5.89 -1.03
CA LEU A 70 14.80 -5.14 -1.85
C LEU A 70 14.13 -4.44 -3.04
N GLY A 71 13.11 -5.07 -3.64
CA GLY A 71 12.43 -4.55 -4.81
C GLY A 71 11.32 -3.54 -4.51
N THR A 72 10.92 -3.42 -3.24
CA THR A 72 9.82 -2.54 -2.84
C THR A 72 10.35 -1.27 -2.22
N THR A 73 9.89 -0.12 -2.75
CA THR A 73 10.07 1.18 -2.09
C THR A 73 8.85 1.43 -1.22
N ILE A 74 9.05 1.42 0.10
CA ILE A 74 7.96 1.62 1.06
C ILE A 74 7.37 3.03 0.89
N GLY A 75 6.05 3.08 0.74
CA GLY A 75 5.33 4.32 0.49
C GLY A 75 5.01 4.57 -0.98
N SER A 76 5.53 3.74 -1.90
CA SER A 76 5.30 3.89 -3.34
C SER A 76 3.92 3.38 -3.80
N GLY A 77 3.27 2.54 -3.00
CA GLY A 77 2.02 1.87 -3.39
C GLY A 77 2.22 0.63 -4.25
N VAL A 78 3.48 0.23 -4.49
CA VAL A 78 3.82 -0.94 -5.30
C VAL A 78 4.71 -1.86 -4.49
N VAL A 79 4.30 -3.13 -4.39
CA VAL A 79 5.11 -4.20 -3.78
C VAL A 79 5.63 -5.07 -4.92
N GLU A 80 6.93 -5.22 -5.01
CA GLU A 80 7.59 -5.91 -6.12
C GLU A 80 8.61 -6.92 -5.62
N TYR A 81 8.51 -8.14 -6.13
CA TYR A 81 9.48 -9.20 -5.90
C TYR A 81 10.40 -9.28 -7.12
N ILE A 82 11.65 -8.89 -6.98
CA ILE A 82 12.60 -8.74 -8.08
C ILE A 82 13.38 -10.01 -8.43
N ALA A 83 13.20 -11.11 -7.70
CA ALA A 83 13.86 -12.37 -8.05
C ALA A 83 13.43 -12.81 -9.46
N PRO A 84 14.37 -13.29 -10.31
CA PRO A 84 14.03 -13.66 -11.69
C PRO A 84 12.97 -14.74 -11.81
N TYR A 85 12.86 -15.61 -10.81
CA TYR A 85 11.89 -16.71 -10.76
C TYR A 85 10.61 -16.36 -9.99
N ALA A 86 10.45 -15.15 -9.49
CA ALA A 86 9.31 -14.76 -8.65
C ALA A 86 7.97 -14.97 -9.36
N ARG A 87 7.87 -14.53 -10.60
CA ARG A 87 6.64 -14.68 -11.40
C ARG A 87 6.25 -16.15 -11.58
N ARG A 88 7.20 -17.01 -11.90
CA ARG A 88 6.97 -18.43 -12.07
C ARG A 88 6.52 -19.09 -10.78
N GLN A 89 7.16 -18.78 -9.67
CA GLN A 89 6.78 -19.29 -8.36
C GLN A 89 5.40 -18.82 -7.94
N TYR A 90 5.03 -17.62 -8.32
CA TYR A 90 3.72 -17.06 -7.99
C TYR A 90 2.58 -17.70 -8.78
N TYR A 91 2.75 -17.88 -10.10
CA TYR A 91 1.66 -18.29 -10.99
C TYR A 91 1.68 -19.77 -11.35
N ASP A 92 2.85 -20.39 -11.44
CA ASP A 92 3.02 -21.69 -12.08
C ASP A 92 3.32 -22.84 -11.12
N THR A 93 3.20 -22.62 -9.82
CA THR A 93 3.50 -23.64 -8.82
C THR A 93 2.28 -23.90 -7.91
N ALA A 94 2.36 -24.91 -7.06
CA ALA A 94 1.30 -25.24 -6.12
C ALA A 94 1.21 -24.19 -4.99
N GLU A 95 0.01 -23.99 -4.45
CA GLU A 95 -0.24 -23.04 -3.36
C GLU A 95 0.24 -23.55 -1.99
N SER A 96 0.61 -24.81 -1.90
CA SER A 96 1.10 -25.43 -0.67
C SER A 96 2.39 -26.20 -0.95
N ARG A 97 3.28 -26.22 0.02
CA ARG A 97 4.52 -26.96 -0.02
C ARG A 97 4.55 -28.01 1.10
N ALA A 98 5.20 -29.14 0.82
CA ALA A 98 5.29 -30.23 1.78
C ALA A 98 6.02 -29.81 3.07
N TYR A 99 7.03 -28.95 2.96
CA TYR A 99 7.80 -28.48 4.11
C TYR A 99 7.06 -27.42 4.92
N ASP A 100 6.10 -26.70 4.32
CA ASP A 100 5.29 -25.70 5.00
C ASP A 100 4.00 -25.47 4.19
N PRO A 101 2.86 -25.93 4.69
CA PRO A 101 1.59 -25.79 3.96
C PRO A 101 1.15 -24.35 3.71
N ASN A 102 1.66 -23.39 4.47
CA ASN A 102 1.34 -21.98 4.28
C ASN A 102 2.10 -21.33 3.13
N ARG A 103 3.20 -21.94 2.71
CA ARG A 103 4.06 -21.40 1.66
C ARG A 103 3.70 -21.98 0.30
N GLY A 104 3.72 -21.13 -0.72
CA GLY A 104 3.41 -21.55 -2.08
C GLY A 104 3.00 -20.40 -2.98
N ALA A 105 2.42 -20.73 -4.13
CA ALA A 105 1.97 -19.76 -5.12
C ALA A 105 0.87 -18.84 -4.60
N HIS A 106 0.64 -17.76 -5.31
CA HIS A 106 -0.43 -16.79 -5.01
C HIS A 106 -0.39 -16.25 -3.58
N TRP A 107 0.80 -16.01 -3.04
CA TRP A 107 0.96 -15.56 -1.66
C TRP A 107 0.27 -14.23 -1.38
N PHE A 108 0.25 -13.30 -2.34
CA PHE A 108 -0.45 -12.01 -2.17
C PHE A 108 -1.97 -12.21 -2.14
N GLU A 109 -2.53 -12.96 -3.09
CA GLU A 109 -3.98 -13.21 -3.14
C GLU A 109 -4.47 -13.92 -1.87
N ARG A 110 -3.72 -14.91 -1.39
CA ARG A 110 -4.07 -15.63 -0.16
C ARG A 110 -3.97 -14.72 1.06
N THR A 111 -2.95 -13.86 1.12
CA THR A 111 -2.83 -12.85 2.17
C THR A 111 -3.98 -11.85 2.13
N LYS A 112 -4.32 -11.38 0.94
CA LYS A 112 -5.41 -10.43 0.74
C LYS A 112 -6.74 -10.99 1.24
N VAL A 113 -7.06 -12.21 0.87
CA VAL A 113 -8.31 -12.87 1.29
C VAL A 113 -8.35 -13.04 2.81
N ALA A 114 -7.25 -13.46 3.42
CA ALA A 114 -7.20 -13.77 4.85
C ALA A 114 -7.09 -12.54 5.75
N GLU A 115 -6.38 -11.49 5.32
CA GLU A 115 -5.92 -10.42 6.21
C GLU A 115 -6.21 -8.99 5.73
N LYS A 116 -6.93 -8.82 4.64
CA LYS A 116 -7.25 -7.49 4.08
C LYS A 116 -7.89 -6.58 5.12
N LYS A 117 -8.85 -7.08 5.87
CA LYS A 117 -9.58 -6.31 6.88
C LYS A 117 -8.65 -5.76 7.96
N GLU A 118 -7.72 -6.58 8.44
CA GLU A 118 -6.76 -6.19 9.47
C GLU A 118 -5.80 -5.12 8.98
N ILE A 119 -5.33 -5.25 7.75
CA ILE A 119 -4.46 -4.25 7.12
C ILE A 119 -5.17 -2.91 7.00
N LEU A 120 -6.41 -2.90 6.52
CA LEU A 120 -7.20 -1.68 6.35
C LEU A 120 -7.54 -1.02 7.69
N GLU A 121 -7.89 -1.79 8.69
CA GLU A 121 -8.17 -1.27 10.03
C GLU A 121 -6.91 -0.66 10.65
N GLY A 122 -5.76 -1.30 10.49
CA GLY A 122 -4.48 -0.75 10.93
C GLY A 122 -4.14 0.57 10.23
N ALA A 123 -4.37 0.65 8.93
CA ALA A 123 -4.12 1.86 8.15
C ALA A 123 -4.96 3.05 8.63
N LYS A 124 -6.18 2.82 9.07
CA LYS A 124 -7.06 3.87 9.59
C LYS A 124 -6.55 4.48 10.91
N LYS A 125 -5.74 3.75 11.63
CA LYS A 125 -5.20 4.19 12.94
C LYS A 125 -3.89 4.97 12.83
N VAL A 126 -3.31 5.01 11.66
CA VAL A 126 -2.02 5.69 11.41
C VAL A 126 -2.15 7.21 11.39
#